data_71281b11ecb1bdd6f907ebe3ff2ff42e
#
_entry.id   71281b11ecb1bdd6f907ebe3ff2ff42e
#
_cell.length_a   1.000
_cell.length_b   1.000
_cell.length_c   1.000
_cell.angle_alpha   90.00
_cell.angle_beta   90.00
_cell.angle_gamma   90.00
#
_symmetry.space_group_name_H-M   'P 1'
#
loop_
_entity.id
_entity.type
_entity.pdbx_description
1 polymer ?
#
loop_
_entity_poly.entity_id
_entity_poly.type
_entity_poly.pdbx_seq_one_letter_code
_entity_poly.pdbx_strand_id
1 'polypeptide(L)' 'MRFPFEKYHGAGNDFIILDESVLLPEMGSIDEVVRRVCDRHYGVGADGLFLVK' A
#
# COMPACT_ATOMS: atom_id res chain seq x y z
N MET A 1 12.31 1.05 -3.08
CA MET A 1 11.08 0.81 -3.88
C MET A 1 10.35 2.13 -4.09
N ARG A 2 10.01 2.42 -5.34
CA ARG A 2 9.23 3.61 -5.67
C ARG A 2 8.05 3.21 -6.54
N PHE A 3 6.87 3.73 -6.21
CA PHE A 3 5.66 3.52 -6.99
C PHE A 3 4.66 4.62 -6.68
N PRO A 4 3.80 4.96 -7.64
CA PRO A 4 2.75 5.94 -7.39
C PRO A 4 1.67 5.34 -6.49
N PHE A 5 1.18 6.13 -5.57
CA PHE A 5 0.09 5.71 -4.69
C PHE A 5 -0.67 6.95 -4.22
N GLU A 6 -1.84 6.71 -3.66
CA GLU A 6 -2.62 7.75 -3.01
C GLU A 6 -2.94 7.30 -1.61
N LYS A 7 -2.92 8.24 -0.67
CA LYS A 7 -3.25 7.97 0.71
C LYS A 7 -4.42 8.84 1.12
N TYR A 8 -5.44 8.23 1.69
CA TYR A 8 -6.66 8.91 2.12
C TYR A 8 -6.87 8.76 3.60
N HIS A 9 -7.43 9.79 4.22
CA HIS A 9 -7.81 9.79 5.61
C HIS A 9 -9.32 9.98 5.71
N GLY A 10 -9.95 9.24 6.59
CA GLY A 10 -11.37 9.42 6.83
C GLY A 10 -11.81 8.69 8.08
N ALA A 11 -12.64 9.31 8.89
CA ALA A 11 -13.24 8.70 10.08
C ALA A 11 -12.22 8.01 11.01
N GLY A 12 -11.03 8.57 11.12
CA GLY A 12 -10.00 8.01 11.99
C GLY A 12 -9.16 6.90 11.38
N ASN A 13 -9.41 6.55 10.12
CA ASN A 13 -8.65 5.52 9.41
C ASN A 13 -7.91 6.13 8.23
N ASP A 14 -6.76 5.56 7.89
CA ASP A 14 -6.05 5.93 6.67
C ASP A 14 -5.91 4.71 5.78
N PHE A 15 -6.03 4.94 4.47
CA PHE A 15 -5.96 3.89 3.47
C PHE A 15 -5.03 4.31 2.35
N ILE A 16 -4.33 3.34 1.81
CA ILE A 16 -3.50 3.52 0.63
C ILE A 16 -4.22 2.88 -0.55
N ILE A 17 -4.24 3.57 -1.67
CA ILE A 17 -4.82 3.06 -2.91
C ILE A 17 -3.70 2.90 -3.92
N LEU A 18 -3.54 1.69 -4.43
CA LEU A 18 -2.53 1.34 -5.42
C LEU A 18 -3.19 0.82 -6.67
N ASP A 19 -2.65 1.19 -7.82
CA ASP A 19 -3.01 0.54 -9.07
C ASP A 19 -2.28 -0.80 -9.12
N GLU A 20 -2.99 -1.86 -9.45
CA GLU A 20 -2.41 -3.21 -9.50
C GLU A 20 -1.19 -3.28 -10.42
N SER A 21 -1.15 -2.45 -11.45
CA SER A 21 -0.05 -2.45 -12.41
C SER A 21 1.31 -2.07 -11.80
N VAL A 22 1.32 -1.46 -10.61
CA VAL A 22 2.58 -1.10 -9.95
C VAL A 22 3.22 -2.29 -9.25
N LEU A 23 2.50 -3.39 -9.09
CA LEU A 23 3.01 -4.57 -8.42
C LEU A 23 3.89 -5.37 -9.37
N LEU A 24 5.11 -5.66 -8.92
CA LEU A 24 6.09 -6.42 -9.69
C LEU A 24 6.30 -7.78 -9.04
N PRO A 25 6.65 -8.81 -9.84
CA PRO A 25 6.90 -10.14 -9.27
C PRO A 25 7.95 -10.15 -8.17
N GLU A 26 8.97 -9.32 -8.27
CA GLU A 26 10.03 -9.25 -7.27
C GLU A 26 9.60 -8.61 -5.95
N MET A 27 8.42 -8.02 -5.89
CA MET A 27 7.89 -7.47 -4.65
C MET A 27 7.39 -8.53 -3.69
N GLY A 28 7.19 -9.75 -4.17
CA GLY A 28 6.69 -10.85 -3.36
C GLY A 28 5.18 -10.97 -3.44
N SER A 29 4.58 -11.65 -2.48
CA SER A 29 3.14 -11.83 -2.45
C SER A 29 2.43 -10.52 -2.10
N ILE A 30 1.13 -10.47 -2.41
CA ILE A 30 0.32 -9.29 -2.07
C ILE A 30 0.32 -9.05 -0.55
N ASP A 31 0.31 -10.12 0.24
CA ASP A 31 0.34 -10.00 1.69
C ASP A 31 1.62 -9.33 2.18
N GLU A 32 2.74 -9.66 1.56
CA GLU A 32 4.01 -9.04 1.91
C GLU A 32 4.03 -7.57 1.52
N VAL A 33 3.50 -7.24 0.35
CA VAL A 33 3.42 -5.86 -0.11
C VAL A 33 2.59 -5.02 0.84
N VAL A 34 1.42 -5.53 1.22
CA VAL A 34 0.52 -4.84 2.15
C VAL A 34 1.24 -4.59 3.48
N ARG A 35 1.90 -5.61 3.99
CA ARG A 35 2.59 -5.51 5.27
C ARG A 35 3.69 -4.47 5.26
N ARG A 36 4.49 -4.44 4.19
CA ARG A 36 5.60 -3.49 4.07
C ARG A 36 5.12 -2.07 3.84
N VAL A 37 4.15 -1.89 2.97
CA VAL A 37 3.66 -0.55 2.62
C VAL A 37 2.92 0.07 3.79
N CYS A 38 2.13 -0.72 4.51
CA CYS A 38 1.34 -0.22 5.63
C CYS A 38 2.14 -0.06 6.93
N ASP A 39 3.40 -0.51 6.95
CA ASP A 39 4.26 -0.36 8.13
C ASP A 39 4.50 1.12 8.41
N ARG A 40 4.24 1.56 9.63
CA ARG A 40 4.36 2.96 10.01
C ARG A 40 5.79 3.40 10.26
N HIS A 41 6.73 2.46 10.37
CA HIS A 41 8.14 2.76 10.59
C HIS A 41 8.94 2.73 9.29
N TYR A 42 8.68 1.74 8.43
CA TYR A 42 9.50 1.50 7.24
C TYR A 42 8.74 1.65 5.93
N GLY A 43 7.43 1.82 5.99
CA GLY A 43 6.61 2.03 4.83
C GLY A 43 5.90 3.36 4.86
N VAL A 44 4.83 3.49 4.08
CA VAL A 44 4.02 4.70 4.05
C VAL A 44 3.22 4.85 5.34
N GLY A 45 2.78 3.73 5.88
CA GLY A 45 1.99 3.71 7.10
C GLY A 45 0.50 3.93 6.84
N ALA A 46 -0.30 2.91 7.10
CA ALA A 46 -1.75 3.01 6.92
C ALA A 46 -2.46 1.86 7.64
N ASP A 47 -3.76 2.02 7.82
CA ASP A 47 -4.59 0.97 8.42
C ASP A 47 -4.98 -0.09 7.40
N GLY A 48 -4.98 0.23 6.11
CA GLY A 48 -5.32 -0.72 5.08
C GLY A 48 -4.88 -0.27 3.70
N LEU A 49 -5.08 -1.14 2.72
CA LEU A 49 -4.65 -0.91 1.36
C LEU A 49 -5.68 -1.47 0.40
N PHE A 50 -6.00 -0.71 -0.64
CA PHE A 50 -6.88 -1.14 -1.72
C PHE A 50 -6.10 -1.24 -3.01
N LEU A 51 -6.36 -2.30 -3.78
CA LEU A 51 -5.81 -2.45 -5.12
C LEU A 51 -6.89 -2.13 -6.14
N VAL A 52 -6.56 -1.30 -7.08
CA VAL A 52 -7.44 -0.95 -8.19
C VAL A 52 -6.91 -1.62 -9.45
N LYS A 53 -7.79 -2.31 -10.14
CA LYS A 53 -7.44 -3.00 -11.37
C LYS A 53 -7.70 -2.15 -12.60
#